data_78644302e0742f4d41693cf58382cae4
#
_entry.id   78644302e0742f4d41693cf58382cae4
#
_cell.length_a   1.000
_cell.length_b   1.000
_cell.length_c   1.000
_cell.angle_alpha   90.00
_cell.angle_beta   90.00
_cell.angle_gamma   90.00
#
_symmetry.space_group_name_H-M   'P 1'
#
loop_
_entity.id
_entity.type
_entity.pdbx_description
1 polymer ?
#
loop_
_entity_poly.entity_id
_entity_poly.type
_entity_poly.pdbx_seq_one_letter_code
_entity_poly.pdbx_strand_id
1 'polypeptide(L)'
;MSCTVCLPEEGPLVREFERVGARVHIIELAILRKKYYSPYGLLDRSYHFLKAFHSLSQLARAIHADLVYSNTLAVLVGAAVARSMGLPHVWHIHEIISKPVLLRRFLSWSLRRRCEVGIAVSAAVKRHWDSSEARSGSVIRTVYNGIDADKFGIAQSGKLRSELALSQDHIIIGMIGRVHYWKGQEYFVKLASQIHKRYPSARFVMVGDAFPGYEHLYGRIHALISALELEGVVIDLGFRSDVPDLLVDFDIFVLPSTAPDPLPTVVLEAMATSKPVVATAHGGSVEMVVDGITGFLIPWDDEDKAFSIIEPMVRDKELRTRFGSAGRERVVRTFALSRYHAEIVEIVKQHLPRPT
;
A
#
# COMPACT_ATOMS: atom_id res chain seq x y z
N MET A 1 -12.27 -14.87 -21.33
CA MET A 1 -12.84 -13.89 -20.36
C MET A 1 -12.47 -12.51 -20.88
N SER A 2 -13.44 -11.63 -21.15
CA SER A 2 -13.18 -10.25 -21.53
C SER A 2 -13.26 -9.35 -20.28
N CYS A 3 -12.45 -8.28 -20.23
CA CYS A 3 -12.43 -7.34 -19.13
C CYS A 3 -12.77 -5.94 -19.65
N THR A 4 -13.71 -5.27 -18.98
CA THR A 4 -14.04 -3.86 -19.20
C THR A 4 -13.75 -3.11 -17.90
N VAL A 5 -12.92 -2.07 -17.99
CA VAL A 5 -12.47 -1.27 -16.86
C VAL A 5 -13.13 0.10 -16.86
N CYS A 6 -13.66 0.52 -15.72
CA CYS A 6 -14.20 1.86 -15.53
C CYS A 6 -13.29 2.65 -14.61
N LEU A 7 -12.74 3.76 -15.10
CA LEU A 7 -11.89 4.68 -14.35
C LEU A 7 -12.61 6.02 -14.13
N PRO A 8 -12.35 6.72 -13.01
CA PRO A 8 -13.04 7.98 -12.70
C PRO A 8 -12.58 9.15 -13.57
N GLU A 9 -11.36 9.08 -14.10
CA GLU A 9 -10.68 10.14 -14.87
C GLU A 9 -9.60 9.57 -15.77
N GLU A 10 -9.18 10.33 -16.78
CA GLU A 10 -8.04 10.02 -17.63
C GLU A 10 -6.74 9.99 -16.82
N GLY A 11 -5.81 9.13 -17.22
CA GLY A 11 -4.52 9.02 -16.56
C GLY A 11 -3.65 7.90 -17.13
N PRO A 12 -2.43 7.70 -16.59
CA PRO A 12 -1.48 6.69 -17.09
C PRO A 12 -2.04 5.27 -17.12
N LEU A 13 -2.94 4.93 -16.20
CA LEU A 13 -3.56 3.60 -16.11
C LEU A 13 -4.43 3.26 -17.32
N VAL A 14 -5.02 4.24 -18.02
CA VAL A 14 -5.81 3.99 -19.24
C VAL A 14 -4.96 3.19 -20.23
N ARG A 15 -3.79 3.72 -20.59
CA ARG A 15 -2.87 3.09 -21.54
C ARG A 15 -2.39 1.72 -21.09
N GLU A 16 -2.17 1.53 -19.77
CA GLU A 16 -1.73 0.24 -19.26
C GLU A 16 -2.82 -0.83 -19.38
N PHE A 17 -4.07 -0.48 -19.10
CA PHE A 17 -5.20 -1.40 -19.30
C PHE A 17 -5.46 -1.72 -20.78
N GLU A 18 -5.39 -0.71 -21.65
CA GLU A 18 -5.53 -0.91 -23.09
C GLU A 18 -4.43 -1.80 -23.67
N ARG A 19 -3.18 -1.64 -23.20
CA ARG A 19 -2.03 -2.47 -23.61
C ARG A 19 -2.24 -3.96 -23.33
N VAL A 20 -2.95 -4.31 -22.26
CA VAL A 20 -3.29 -5.70 -21.93
C VAL A 20 -4.62 -6.15 -22.53
N GLY A 21 -5.24 -5.34 -23.42
CA GLY A 21 -6.45 -5.68 -24.16
C GLY A 21 -7.76 -5.45 -23.41
N ALA A 22 -7.75 -4.72 -22.29
CA ALA A 22 -8.97 -4.33 -21.61
C ALA A 22 -9.63 -3.13 -22.32
N ARG A 23 -10.97 -3.10 -22.35
CA ARG A 23 -11.72 -1.92 -22.78
C ARG A 23 -11.84 -0.94 -21.63
N VAL A 24 -11.45 0.31 -21.84
CA VAL A 24 -11.51 1.35 -20.78
C VAL A 24 -12.63 2.32 -21.05
N HIS A 25 -13.39 2.65 -20.01
CA HIS A 25 -14.43 3.69 -20.02
C HIS A 25 -14.16 4.67 -18.89
N ILE A 26 -14.24 5.97 -19.19
CA ILE A 26 -14.15 7.03 -18.20
C ILE A 26 -15.55 7.34 -17.68
N ILE A 27 -15.77 6.99 -16.41
CA ILE A 27 -17.06 7.20 -15.72
C ILE A 27 -16.77 7.70 -14.32
N GLU A 28 -17.32 8.83 -13.94
CA GLU A 28 -17.17 9.38 -12.59
C GLU A 28 -17.85 8.46 -11.56
N LEU A 29 -17.06 7.77 -10.74
CA LEU A 29 -17.49 6.68 -9.87
C LEU A 29 -18.02 7.12 -8.49
N ALA A 30 -18.22 8.40 -8.26
CA ALA A 30 -18.66 8.97 -6.97
C ALA A 30 -17.81 8.49 -5.75
N ILE A 31 -16.49 8.44 -5.92
CA ILE A 31 -15.56 7.90 -4.92
C ILE A 31 -15.71 8.63 -3.59
N LEU A 32 -15.89 7.88 -2.48
CA LEU A 32 -15.95 8.42 -1.13
C LEU A 32 -14.55 8.88 -0.67
N ARG A 33 -14.36 10.19 -0.53
CA ARG A 33 -13.13 10.78 0.01
C ARG A 33 -13.48 11.61 1.25
N LYS A 34 -12.57 11.70 2.21
CA LYS A 34 -12.75 12.43 3.47
C LYS A 34 -13.23 13.89 3.28
N LYS A 35 -12.79 14.57 2.21
CA LYS A 35 -13.20 15.93 1.88
C LYS A 35 -14.71 16.11 1.64
N TYR A 36 -15.44 15.03 1.39
CA TYR A 36 -16.89 15.04 1.14
C TYR A 36 -17.73 14.68 2.38
N TYR A 37 -17.15 14.58 3.58
CA TYR A 37 -17.90 14.25 4.82
C TYR A 37 -18.59 15.47 5.45
N SER A 38 -19.10 16.37 4.61
CA SER A 38 -20.02 17.45 5.00
C SER A 38 -21.41 17.16 4.43
N PRO A 39 -22.49 17.77 4.96
CA PRO A 39 -23.84 17.60 4.42
C PRO A 39 -23.92 17.95 2.92
N TYR A 40 -23.31 19.05 2.52
CA TYR A 40 -23.24 19.46 1.12
C TYR A 40 -22.45 18.44 0.26
N GLY A 41 -21.28 18.00 0.75
CA GLY A 41 -20.47 17.00 0.06
C GLY A 41 -21.19 15.65 -0.07
N LEU A 42 -22.01 15.26 0.91
CA LEU A 42 -22.81 14.03 0.83
C LEU A 42 -23.94 14.15 -0.20
N LEU A 43 -24.60 15.31 -0.30
CA LEU A 43 -25.61 15.57 -1.34
C LEU A 43 -24.99 15.54 -2.73
N ASP A 44 -23.85 16.22 -2.91
CA ASP A 44 -23.08 16.20 -4.14
C ASP A 44 -22.71 14.76 -4.54
N ARG A 45 -22.16 13.98 -3.59
CA ARG A 45 -21.82 12.56 -3.85
C ARG A 45 -23.06 11.71 -4.16
N SER A 46 -24.21 12.00 -3.59
CA SER A 46 -25.46 11.29 -3.90
C SER A 46 -25.90 11.55 -5.34
N TYR A 47 -25.80 12.78 -5.83
CA TYR A 47 -26.07 13.12 -7.23
C TYR A 47 -25.12 12.38 -8.18
N HIS A 48 -23.82 12.45 -7.92
CA HIS A 48 -22.80 11.75 -8.73
C HIS A 48 -22.96 10.23 -8.66
N PHE A 49 -23.39 9.68 -7.51
CA PHE A 49 -23.68 8.26 -7.37
C PHE A 49 -24.85 7.82 -8.28
N LEU A 50 -25.94 8.59 -8.35
CA LEU A 50 -27.06 8.26 -9.22
C LEU A 50 -26.67 8.32 -10.70
N LYS A 51 -25.88 9.32 -11.09
CA LYS A 51 -25.33 9.43 -12.45
C LYS A 51 -24.42 8.25 -12.79
N ALA A 52 -23.48 7.91 -11.90
CA ALA A 52 -22.59 6.76 -12.06
C ALA A 52 -23.39 5.44 -12.13
N PHE A 53 -24.39 5.27 -11.27
CA PHE A 53 -25.25 4.09 -11.26
C PHE A 53 -25.96 3.91 -12.60
N HIS A 54 -26.52 4.98 -13.17
CA HIS A 54 -27.18 4.93 -14.47
C HIS A 54 -26.19 4.54 -15.58
N SER A 55 -25.06 5.24 -15.69
CA SER A 55 -24.04 5.00 -16.73
C SER A 55 -23.44 3.59 -16.63
N LEU A 56 -23.08 3.14 -15.43
CA LEU A 56 -22.54 1.79 -15.23
C LEU A 56 -23.58 0.70 -15.50
N SER A 57 -24.87 0.93 -15.13
CA SER A 57 -25.93 -0.03 -15.42
C SER A 57 -26.20 -0.15 -16.92
N GLN A 58 -26.15 0.96 -17.68
CA GLN A 58 -26.26 0.93 -19.14
C GLN A 58 -25.08 0.17 -19.75
N LEU A 59 -23.85 0.48 -19.34
CA LEU A 59 -22.65 -0.21 -19.83
C LEU A 59 -22.71 -1.69 -19.52
N ALA A 60 -23.01 -2.08 -18.28
CA ALA A 60 -23.07 -3.48 -17.86
C ALA A 60 -24.10 -4.29 -18.67
N ARG A 61 -25.26 -3.69 -19.00
CA ARG A 61 -26.24 -4.31 -19.91
C ARG A 61 -25.70 -4.43 -21.34
N ALA A 62 -25.10 -3.36 -21.86
CA ALA A 62 -24.59 -3.33 -23.25
C ALA A 62 -23.49 -4.36 -23.50
N ILE A 63 -22.66 -4.63 -22.50
CA ILE A 63 -21.58 -5.63 -22.61
C ILE A 63 -21.99 -7.03 -22.10
N HIS A 64 -23.23 -7.21 -21.67
CA HIS A 64 -23.70 -8.44 -21.03
C HIS A 64 -22.76 -8.90 -19.90
N ALA A 65 -22.54 -8.01 -18.91
CA ALA A 65 -21.61 -8.29 -17.81
C ALA A 65 -22.05 -9.50 -16.98
N ASP A 66 -21.13 -10.41 -16.70
CA ASP A 66 -21.35 -11.62 -15.89
C ASP A 66 -21.02 -11.40 -14.42
N LEU A 67 -20.18 -10.39 -14.10
CA LEU A 67 -19.69 -10.11 -12.76
C LEU A 67 -19.26 -8.64 -12.66
N VAL A 68 -19.43 -8.05 -11.49
CA VAL A 68 -18.89 -6.72 -11.15
C VAL A 68 -17.76 -6.86 -10.15
N TYR A 69 -16.61 -6.22 -10.44
CA TYR A 69 -15.45 -6.20 -9.57
C TYR A 69 -15.14 -4.76 -9.13
N SER A 70 -15.14 -4.48 -7.83
CA SER A 70 -14.82 -3.17 -7.28
C SER A 70 -13.48 -3.21 -6.55
N ASN A 71 -12.51 -2.41 -7.00
CA ASN A 71 -11.13 -2.43 -6.51
C ASN A 71 -10.87 -1.44 -5.35
N THR A 72 -11.87 -1.11 -4.54
CA THR A 72 -11.76 -0.32 -3.30
C THR A 72 -13.12 -0.25 -2.62
N LEU A 73 -13.16 -0.18 -1.29
CA LEU A 73 -14.40 0.08 -0.55
C LEU A 73 -14.95 1.50 -0.76
N ALA A 74 -14.14 2.43 -1.24
CA ALA A 74 -14.55 3.80 -1.52
C ALA A 74 -15.50 3.90 -2.73
N VAL A 75 -15.63 2.85 -3.57
CA VAL A 75 -16.53 2.79 -4.73
C VAL A 75 -17.74 1.92 -4.39
N LEU A 76 -18.83 2.55 -3.98
CA LEU A 76 -20.08 1.87 -3.57
C LEU A 76 -20.98 1.54 -4.77
N VAL A 77 -20.82 2.26 -5.86
CA VAL A 77 -21.73 2.17 -7.01
C VAL A 77 -21.67 0.80 -7.69
N GLY A 78 -20.49 0.14 -7.71
CA GLY A 78 -20.36 -1.22 -8.26
C GLY A 78 -21.26 -2.23 -7.54
N ALA A 79 -21.31 -2.20 -6.20
CA ALA A 79 -22.17 -3.05 -5.40
C ALA A 79 -23.67 -2.79 -5.66
N ALA A 80 -24.04 -1.52 -5.92
CA ALA A 80 -25.43 -1.15 -6.24
C ALA A 80 -25.83 -1.68 -7.61
N VAL A 81 -24.97 -1.53 -8.62
CA VAL A 81 -25.21 -2.04 -9.99
C VAL A 81 -25.32 -3.56 -9.99
N ALA A 82 -24.36 -4.26 -9.38
CA ALA A 82 -24.40 -5.71 -9.27
C ALA A 82 -25.71 -6.20 -8.67
N ARG A 83 -26.13 -5.61 -7.53
CA ARG A 83 -27.38 -5.96 -6.87
C ARG A 83 -28.60 -5.70 -7.74
N SER A 84 -28.67 -4.56 -8.44
CA SER A 84 -29.82 -4.19 -9.30
C SER A 84 -29.99 -5.10 -10.51
N MET A 85 -28.91 -5.75 -10.93
CA MET A 85 -28.87 -6.64 -12.10
C MET A 85 -28.80 -8.12 -11.71
N GLY A 86 -28.75 -8.46 -10.42
CA GLY A 86 -28.59 -9.83 -9.96
C GLY A 86 -27.23 -10.45 -10.30
N LEU A 87 -26.19 -9.61 -10.46
CA LEU A 87 -24.84 -10.06 -10.80
C LEU A 87 -24.02 -10.35 -9.53
N PRO A 88 -23.12 -11.35 -9.56
CA PRO A 88 -22.13 -11.53 -8.52
C PRO A 88 -21.25 -10.27 -8.35
N HIS A 89 -20.92 -9.92 -7.11
CA HIS A 89 -20.06 -8.79 -6.80
C HIS A 89 -18.84 -9.22 -6.01
N VAL A 90 -17.66 -8.95 -6.56
CA VAL A 90 -16.37 -9.09 -5.89
C VAL A 90 -15.90 -7.73 -5.41
N TRP A 91 -15.52 -7.65 -4.13
CA TRP A 91 -15.01 -6.41 -3.55
C TRP A 91 -13.57 -6.58 -3.07
N HIS A 92 -12.61 -5.94 -3.74
CA HIS A 92 -11.20 -5.97 -3.36
C HIS A 92 -10.92 -4.83 -2.37
N ILE A 93 -10.43 -5.19 -1.20
CA ILE A 93 -10.37 -4.33 -0.01
C ILE A 93 -8.92 -3.98 0.28
N HIS A 94 -8.58 -2.72 0.10
CA HIS A 94 -7.25 -2.16 0.30
C HIS A 94 -7.16 -1.26 1.54
N GLU A 95 -8.25 -1.08 2.30
CA GLU A 95 -8.35 -0.05 3.32
C GLU A 95 -8.58 -0.64 4.71
N ILE A 96 -7.96 0.03 5.70
CA ILE A 96 -8.27 -0.08 7.13
C ILE A 96 -8.89 1.26 7.56
N ILE A 97 -10.23 1.32 7.66
CA ILE A 97 -10.96 2.55 7.99
C ILE A 97 -11.49 2.44 9.42
N SER A 98 -10.83 3.13 10.36
CA SER A 98 -11.25 3.13 11.77
C SER A 98 -12.27 4.23 12.08
N LYS A 99 -12.18 5.37 11.42
CA LYS A 99 -13.04 6.56 11.64
C LYS A 99 -13.51 7.15 10.31
N PRO A 100 -14.75 7.70 10.23
CA PRO A 100 -15.80 7.72 11.25
C PRO A 100 -16.42 6.34 11.50
N VAL A 101 -16.80 6.05 12.74
CA VAL A 101 -17.36 4.74 13.15
C VAL A 101 -18.64 4.37 12.36
N LEU A 102 -19.50 5.36 12.09
CA LEU A 102 -20.73 5.15 11.32
C LEU A 102 -20.43 4.68 9.89
N LEU A 103 -19.44 5.28 9.23
CA LEU A 103 -19.00 4.85 7.90
C LEU A 103 -18.47 3.42 7.94
N ARG A 104 -17.61 3.10 8.91
CA ARG A 104 -17.11 1.73 9.09
C ARG A 104 -18.24 0.72 9.25
N ARG A 105 -19.22 1.01 10.12
CA ARG A 105 -20.40 0.14 10.32
C ARG A 105 -21.21 -0.03 9.03
N PHE A 106 -21.43 1.04 8.29
CA PHE A 106 -22.13 1.00 7.01
C PHE A 106 -21.38 0.17 5.97
N LEU A 107 -20.07 0.34 5.84
CA LEU A 107 -19.23 -0.45 4.92
C LEU A 107 -19.20 -1.93 5.32
N SER A 108 -19.05 -2.24 6.61
CA SER A 108 -19.13 -3.61 7.11
C SER A 108 -20.49 -4.25 6.84
N TRP A 109 -21.58 -3.51 7.01
CA TRP A 109 -22.92 -3.97 6.65
C TRP A 109 -23.05 -4.20 5.14
N SER A 110 -22.52 -3.27 4.31
CA SER A 110 -22.53 -3.38 2.85
C SER A 110 -21.76 -4.61 2.37
N LEU A 111 -20.58 -4.86 2.91
CA LEU A 111 -19.78 -6.06 2.61
C LEU A 111 -20.58 -7.35 2.87
N ARG A 112 -21.24 -7.45 4.02
CA ARG A 112 -22.01 -8.66 4.37
C ARG A 112 -23.29 -8.85 3.56
N ARG A 113 -23.89 -7.79 3.03
CA ARG A 113 -25.19 -7.82 2.37
C ARG A 113 -25.15 -7.71 0.86
N ARG A 114 -24.05 -7.20 0.31
CA ARG A 114 -23.98 -6.79 -1.10
C ARG A 114 -22.73 -7.31 -1.81
N CYS A 115 -21.97 -8.18 -1.18
CA CYS A 115 -20.75 -8.73 -1.71
C CYS A 115 -20.84 -10.26 -1.69
N GLU A 116 -20.56 -10.88 -2.83
CA GLU A 116 -20.46 -12.35 -2.92
C GLU A 116 -19.18 -12.81 -2.27
N VAL A 117 -18.06 -12.13 -2.56
CA VAL A 117 -16.77 -12.34 -1.93
C VAL A 117 -15.99 -11.05 -1.77
N GLY A 118 -15.50 -10.81 -0.56
CA GLY A 118 -14.51 -9.77 -0.27
C GLY A 118 -13.10 -10.36 -0.38
N ILE A 119 -12.21 -9.64 -1.07
CA ILE A 119 -10.78 -9.98 -1.14
C ILE A 119 -10.03 -8.95 -0.31
N ALA A 120 -9.46 -9.34 0.80
CA ALA A 120 -8.64 -8.49 1.64
C ALA A 120 -7.16 -8.66 1.28
N VAL A 121 -6.44 -7.55 1.08
CA VAL A 121 -5.01 -7.57 0.71
C VAL A 121 -4.11 -8.11 1.82
N SER A 122 -4.62 -8.25 3.04
CA SER A 122 -3.88 -8.83 4.18
C SER A 122 -4.84 -9.42 5.21
N ALA A 123 -4.33 -10.27 6.10
CA ALA A 123 -5.08 -10.76 7.25
C ALA A 123 -5.43 -9.61 8.21
N ALA A 124 -4.63 -8.56 8.29
CA ALA A 124 -4.95 -7.35 9.07
C ALA A 124 -6.20 -6.66 8.52
N VAL A 125 -6.31 -6.49 7.20
CA VAL A 125 -7.50 -5.95 6.54
C VAL A 125 -8.69 -6.88 6.76
N LYS A 126 -8.52 -8.19 6.58
CA LYS A 126 -9.57 -9.17 6.86
C LYS A 126 -10.07 -9.05 8.30
N ARG A 127 -9.19 -9.09 9.30
CA ARG A 127 -9.58 -8.95 10.74
C ARG A 127 -10.31 -7.64 11.02
N HIS A 128 -9.92 -6.55 10.35
CA HIS A 128 -10.56 -5.26 10.54
C HIS A 128 -12.03 -5.24 10.09
N TRP A 129 -12.35 -5.93 8.99
CA TRP A 129 -13.68 -5.97 8.41
C TRP A 129 -14.54 -7.19 8.84
N ASP A 130 -13.88 -8.26 9.28
CA ASP A 130 -14.50 -9.47 9.80
C ASP A 130 -14.79 -9.25 11.29
N SER A 131 -15.85 -8.54 11.62
CA SER A 131 -16.21 -8.33 13.02
C SER A 131 -16.59 -9.67 13.68
N SER A 132 -16.21 -9.86 14.96
CA SER A 132 -16.44 -11.03 15.80
C SER A 132 -17.91 -11.43 15.99
N GLU A 133 -18.85 -10.68 15.44
CA GLU A 133 -20.29 -10.97 15.41
C GLU A 133 -20.72 -11.70 14.12
N ALA A 134 -19.81 -12.08 13.24
CA ALA A 134 -20.13 -12.81 12.03
C ALA A 134 -20.54 -14.25 12.38
N ARG A 135 -21.84 -14.50 12.40
CA ARG A 135 -22.39 -15.84 12.35
C ARG A 135 -21.81 -16.56 11.14
N SER A 136 -21.18 -17.72 11.37
CA SER A 136 -20.82 -18.79 10.43
C SER A 136 -20.61 -18.36 8.96
N GLY A 137 -19.34 -18.18 8.55
CA GLY A 137 -18.93 -18.02 7.16
C GLY A 137 -18.53 -16.57 6.80
N SER A 138 -17.25 -16.22 7.02
CA SER A 138 -16.69 -14.98 6.48
C SER A 138 -16.71 -15.02 4.96
N VAL A 139 -17.33 -14.02 4.32
CA VAL A 139 -17.26 -13.81 2.86
C VAL A 139 -15.92 -13.20 2.44
N ILE A 140 -15.02 -12.86 3.39
CA ILE A 140 -13.76 -12.21 3.12
C ILE A 140 -12.64 -13.25 3.09
N ARG A 141 -11.93 -13.31 1.95
CA ARG A 141 -10.72 -14.12 1.75
C ARG A 141 -9.49 -13.20 1.76
N THR A 142 -8.37 -13.67 2.29
CA THR A 142 -7.11 -12.94 2.20
C THR A 142 -6.39 -13.38 0.93
N VAL A 143 -6.02 -12.39 0.08
CA VAL A 143 -5.13 -12.58 -1.06
C VAL A 143 -4.10 -11.44 -1.00
N TYR A 144 -2.86 -11.78 -0.72
CA TYR A 144 -1.79 -10.79 -0.64
C TYR A 144 -1.51 -10.17 -2.01
N ASN A 145 -1.30 -8.85 -2.06
CA ASN A 145 -0.76 -8.22 -3.26
C ASN A 145 0.56 -8.88 -3.65
N GLY A 146 0.72 -9.12 -4.94
CA GLY A 146 1.93 -9.70 -5.49
C GLY A 146 2.88 -8.64 -6.05
N ILE A 147 4.17 -8.99 -6.10
CA ILE A 147 5.19 -8.17 -6.74
C ILE A 147 5.99 -9.03 -7.74
N ASP A 148 6.40 -8.39 -8.82
CA ASP A 148 7.35 -8.97 -9.79
C ASP A 148 8.78 -8.76 -9.25
N ALA A 149 9.30 -9.75 -8.54
CA ALA A 149 10.60 -9.65 -7.90
C ALA A 149 11.77 -9.52 -8.91
N ASP A 150 11.57 -9.94 -10.16
CA ASP A 150 12.63 -9.87 -11.17
C ASP A 150 12.87 -8.44 -11.65
N LYS A 151 11.84 -7.60 -11.68
CA LYS A 151 11.99 -6.16 -11.98
C LYS A 151 12.91 -5.43 -11.02
N PHE A 152 13.01 -5.91 -9.78
CA PHE A 152 13.87 -5.33 -8.75
C PHE A 152 15.29 -5.95 -8.72
N GLY A 153 15.50 -7.05 -9.43
CA GLY A 153 16.81 -7.71 -9.50
C GLY A 153 17.77 -7.11 -10.52
N ILE A 154 17.29 -6.27 -11.45
CA ILE A 154 18.07 -5.69 -12.55
C ILE A 154 18.42 -4.20 -12.32
N ALA A 155 18.08 -3.63 -11.18
CA ALA A 155 18.34 -2.24 -10.84
C ALA A 155 19.85 -1.94 -10.76
N GLN A 156 20.22 -0.71 -11.15
CA GLN A 156 21.63 -0.27 -11.17
C GLN A 156 22.06 0.25 -9.79
N SER A 157 23.07 -0.41 -9.21
CA SER A 157 23.69 0.01 -7.95
C SER A 157 24.66 1.17 -8.16
N GLY A 158 24.77 2.05 -7.15
CA GLY A 158 25.71 3.16 -7.08
C GLY A 158 25.16 4.48 -7.63
N LYS A 159 24.00 4.51 -8.24
CA LYS A 159 23.40 5.74 -8.79
C LYS A 159 23.08 6.77 -7.70
N LEU A 160 22.37 6.34 -6.64
CA LEU A 160 22.03 7.22 -5.53
C LEU A 160 23.29 7.65 -4.75
N ARG A 161 24.23 6.73 -4.52
CA ARG A 161 25.48 7.06 -3.85
C ARG A 161 26.27 8.13 -4.61
N SER A 162 26.32 8.02 -5.95
CA SER A 162 26.98 8.99 -6.80
C SER A 162 26.26 10.35 -6.78
N GLU A 163 24.93 10.34 -6.87
CA GLU A 163 24.09 11.56 -6.84
C GLU A 163 24.29 12.35 -5.54
N LEU A 164 24.41 11.64 -4.41
CA LEU A 164 24.55 12.24 -3.07
C LEU A 164 26.01 12.38 -2.62
N ALA A 165 27.00 12.10 -3.48
CA ALA A 165 28.42 12.09 -3.16
C ALA A 165 28.78 11.25 -1.91
N LEU A 166 28.11 10.10 -1.73
CA LEU A 166 28.31 9.20 -0.59
C LEU A 166 29.33 8.10 -0.92
N SER A 167 30.32 7.91 -0.04
CA SER A 167 31.29 6.82 -0.15
C SER A 167 30.68 5.46 0.24
N GLN A 168 31.43 4.39 0.02
CA GLN A 168 31.04 3.04 0.42
C GLN A 168 31.00 2.84 1.95
N ASP A 169 31.64 3.74 2.72
CA ASP A 169 31.64 3.70 4.20
C ASP A 169 30.35 4.28 4.79
N HIS A 170 29.58 5.03 4.02
CA HIS A 170 28.29 5.50 4.48
C HIS A 170 27.25 4.38 4.48
N ILE A 171 26.45 4.34 5.54
CA ILE A 171 25.29 3.45 5.65
C ILE A 171 24.05 4.23 5.25
N ILE A 172 23.41 3.83 4.18
CA ILE A 172 22.17 4.49 3.70
C ILE A 172 20.96 3.78 4.29
N ILE A 173 20.24 4.50 5.12
CA ILE A 173 18.98 4.06 5.70
C ILE A 173 17.86 4.80 4.97
N GLY A 174 17.05 4.08 4.20
CA GLY A 174 16.06 4.68 3.31
C GLY A 174 14.63 4.44 3.75
N MET A 175 13.79 5.43 3.52
CA MET A 175 12.34 5.38 3.67
C MET A 175 11.70 5.81 2.35
N ILE A 176 10.76 5.02 1.84
CA ILE A 176 9.97 5.37 0.66
C ILE A 176 8.49 5.32 1.02
N GLY A 177 7.80 6.40 0.79
CA GLY A 177 6.38 6.45 1.05
C GLY A 177 5.83 7.86 0.95
N ARG A 178 4.54 7.94 0.65
CA ARG A 178 3.84 9.21 0.57
C ARG A 178 3.99 10.00 1.88
N VAL A 179 4.23 11.30 1.78
CA VAL A 179 4.25 12.18 2.95
C VAL A 179 2.83 12.31 3.50
N HIS A 180 2.62 11.75 4.69
CA HIS A 180 1.32 11.71 5.34
C HIS A 180 1.50 11.52 6.86
N TYR A 181 0.56 12.02 7.66
CA TYR A 181 0.59 11.96 9.13
C TYR A 181 0.92 10.59 9.73
N TRP A 182 0.52 9.50 9.08
CA TRP A 182 0.66 8.16 9.60
C TRP A 182 1.77 7.33 8.93
N LYS A 183 2.47 7.91 7.94
CA LYS A 183 3.60 7.20 7.29
C LYS A 183 4.90 7.26 8.09
N GLY A 184 4.97 8.17 9.10
CA GLY A 184 6.02 8.16 10.09
C GLY A 184 7.31 8.90 9.70
N GLN A 185 7.24 9.89 8.80
CA GLN A 185 8.40 10.70 8.46
C GLN A 185 9.04 11.37 9.69
N GLU A 186 8.22 11.96 10.57
CA GLU A 186 8.73 12.57 11.82
C GLU A 186 9.36 11.51 12.74
N TYR A 187 8.80 10.32 12.83
CA TYR A 187 9.39 9.19 13.56
C TYR A 187 10.74 8.79 12.95
N PHE A 188 10.83 8.71 11.62
CA PHE A 188 12.07 8.42 10.91
C PHE A 188 13.17 9.44 11.21
N VAL A 189 12.85 10.74 11.23
CA VAL A 189 13.79 11.82 11.56
C VAL A 189 14.28 11.72 13.00
N LYS A 190 13.41 11.42 13.97
CA LYS A 190 13.81 11.22 15.37
C LYS A 190 14.74 9.99 15.53
N LEU A 191 14.38 8.90 14.85
CA LEU A 191 15.23 7.70 14.83
C LEU A 191 16.60 7.99 14.17
N ALA A 192 16.62 8.81 13.11
CA ALA A 192 17.85 9.26 12.46
C ALA A 192 18.76 10.01 13.43
N SER A 193 18.21 10.89 14.29
CA SER A 193 18.99 11.61 15.31
C SER A 193 19.69 10.66 16.26
N GLN A 194 19.00 9.63 16.73
CA GLN A 194 19.59 8.66 17.68
C GLN A 194 20.68 7.81 17.00
N ILE A 195 20.40 7.31 15.79
CA ILE A 195 21.36 6.48 15.06
C ILE A 195 22.60 7.30 14.68
N HIS A 196 22.42 8.53 14.14
CA HIS A 196 23.53 9.35 13.69
C HIS A 196 24.49 9.76 14.81
N LYS A 197 23.97 10.04 16.02
CA LYS A 197 24.80 10.33 17.20
C LYS A 197 25.81 9.22 17.51
N ARG A 198 25.43 7.95 17.27
CA ARG A 198 26.29 6.80 17.53
C ARG A 198 27.04 6.31 16.30
N TYR A 199 26.48 6.52 15.12
CA TYR A 199 27.01 6.10 13.82
C TYR A 199 27.05 7.30 12.87
N PRO A 200 28.07 8.19 12.95
CA PRO A 200 28.15 9.42 12.16
C PRO A 200 28.24 9.18 10.64
N SER A 201 28.59 7.96 10.20
CA SER A 201 28.57 7.56 8.79
C SER A 201 27.16 7.24 8.27
N ALA A 202 26.15 7.15 9.13
CA ALA A 202 24.77 6.89 8.68
C ALA A 202 24.20 8.11 7.96
N ARG A 203 23.51 7.86 6.84
CA ARG A 203 22.75 8.85 6.07
C ARG A 203 21.32 8.33 5.91
N PHE A 204 20.38 9.24 5.97
CA PHE A 204 18.96 8.93 5.96
C PHE A 204 18.32 9.55 4.73
N VAL A 205 17.65 8.74 3.93
CA VAL A 205 17.04 9.19 2.67
C VAL A 205 15.54 8.98 2.74
N MET A 206 14.79 10.05 2.57
CA MET A 206 13.34 10.03 2.44
C MET A 206 12.95 10.24 0.98
N VAL A 207 12.02 9.42 0.50
CA VAL A 207 11.49 9.49 -0.87
C VAL A 207 9.97 9.45 -0.84
N GLY A 208 9.36 10.39 -1.52
CA GLY A 208 7.91 10.45 -1.67
C GLY A 208 7.39 11.87 -1.71
N ASP A 209 6.12 12.02 -2.05
CA ASP A 209 5.47 13.31 -2.16
C ASP A 209 4.18 13.34 -1.33
N ALA A 210 3.71 14.54 -1.03
CA ALA A 210 2.45 14.77 -0.36
C ALA A 210 1.30 14.80 -1.36
N PHE A 211 0.13 14.37 -0.95
CA PHE A 211 -1.07 14.67 -1.72
C PHE A 211 -1.39 16.16 -1.68
N PRO A 212 -2.03 16.71 -2.73
CA PRO A 212 -2.56 18.06 -2.70
C PRO A 212 -3.36 18.35 -1.42
N GLY A 213 -2.96 19.42 -0.72
CA GLY A 213 -3.52 19.82 0.58
C GLY A 213 -2.78 19.26 1.81
N TYR A 214 -1.73 18.48 1.62
CA TYR A 214 -0.86 17.95 2.69
C TYR A 214 0.57 18.51 2.64
N GLU A 215 0.85 19.47 1.77
CA GLU A 215 2.17 20.09 1.57
C GLU A 215 2.72 20.73 2.85
N HIS A 216 1.84 21.19 3.73
CA HIS A 216 2.22 21.74 5.04
C HIS A 216 3.01 20.75 5.92
N LEU A 217 2.93 19.44 5.63
CA LEU A 217 3.70 18.43 6.36
C LEU A 217 5.20 18.52 6.08
N TYR A 218 5.61 19.00 4.90
CA TYR A 218 7.03 19.24 4.60
C TYR A 218 7.62 20.26 5.58
N GLY A 219 6.91 21.37 5.83
CA GLY A 219 7.36 22.37 6.78
C GLY A 219 7.61 21.82 8.18
N ARG A 220 6.79 20.88 8.64
CA ARG A 220 6.97 20.19 9.93
C ARG A 220 8.19 19.28 9.94
N ILE A 221 8.37 18.50 8.88
CA ILE A 221 9.50 17.57 8.73
C ILE A 221 10.81 18.35 8.67
N HIS A 222 10.91 19.39 7.83
CA HIS A 222 12.11 20.20 7.69
C HIS A 222 12.42 20.98 8.98
N ALA A 223 11.41 21.53 9.66
CA ALA A 223 11.61 22.15 10.97
C ALA A 223 12.16 21.16 12.02
N LEU A 224 11.71 19.90 11.98
CA LEU A 224 12.24 18.86 12.87
C LEU A 224 13.68 18.48 12.52
N ILE A 225 14.04 18.39 11.22
CA ILE A 225 15.40 18.14 10.76
C ILE A 225 16.33 19.24 11.28
N SER A 226 15.95 20.50 11.12
CA SER A 226 16.72 21.66 11.62
C SER A 226 16.82 21.68 13.14
N ALA A 227 15.74 21.44 13.85
CA ALA A 227 15.74 21.43 15.32
C ALA A 227 16.63 20.33 15.91
N LEU A 228 16.89 19.25 15.15
CA LEU A 228 17.75 18.14 15.54
C LEU A 228 19.17 18.21 14.93
N GLU A 229 19.48 19.30 14.22
CA GLU A 229 20.78 19.53 13.54
C GLU A 229 21.14 18.40 12.56
N LEU A 230 20.17 17.96 11.75
CA LEU A 230 20.32 16.82 10.83
C LEU A 230 20.40 17.24 9.36
N GLU A 231 20.67 18.51 9.05
CA GLU A 231 20.92 18.98 7.70
C GLU A 231 22.11 18.24 7.08
N GLY A 232 21.91 17.72 5.86
CA GLY A 232 22.91 16.88 5.18
C GLY A 232 23.04 15.45 5.72
N VAL A 233 22.40 15.13 6.85
CA VAL A 233 22.29 13.77 7.40
C VAL A 233 20.98 13.12 6.95
N VAL A 234 19.87 13.84 7.06
CA VAL A 234 18.56 13.45 6.52
C VAL A 234 18.35 14.19 5.22
N ILE A 235 18.17 13.45 4.13
CA ILE A 235 18.07 13.95 2.76
C ILE A 235 16.65 13.62 2.25
N ASP A 236 15.89 14.66 1.92
CA ASP A 236 14.57 14.54 1.32
C ASP A 236 14.70 14.69 -0.21
N LEU A 237 14.39 13.62 -0.96
CA LEU A 237 14.49 13.59 -2.41
C LEU A 237 13.16 13.91 -3.11
N GLY A 238 12.08 14.15 -2.35
CA GLY A 238 10.76 14.33 -2.92
C GLY A 238 10.27 13.10 -3.72
N PHE A 239 9.43 13.34 -4.73
CA PHE A 239 8.92 12.27 -5.58
C PHE A 239 10.01 11.73 -6.53
N ARG A 240 10.14 10.42 -6.58
CA ARG A 240 11.04 9.72 -7.51
C ARG A 240 10.30 8.58 -8.21
N SER A 241 10.56 8.37 -9.48
CA SER A 241 10.01 7.26 -10.28
C SER A 241 10.96 6.08 -10.43
N ASP A 242 12.24 6.27 -10.12
CA ASP A 242 13.32 5.27 -10.22
C ASP A 242 13.52 4.50 -8.91
N VAL A 243 12.43 4.17 -8.24
CA VAL A 243 12.40 3.45 -6.94
C VAL A 243 13.30 2.21 -6.90
N PRO A 244 13.34 1.33 -7.93
CA PRO A 244 14.25 0.19 -7.93
C PRO A 244 15.71 0.57 -7.80
N ASP A 245 16.18 1.63 -8.50
CA ASP A 245 17.57 2.10 -8.46
C ASP A 245 17.91 2.70 -7.09
N LEU A 246 16.94 3.35 -6.43
CA LEU A 246 17.14 3.87 -5.08
C LEU A 246 17.24 2.74 -4.05
N LEU A 247 16.32 1.77 -4.12
CA LEU A 247 16.27 0.66 -3.18
C LEU A 247 17.56 -0.17 -3.20
N VAL A 248 18.17 -0.38 -4.37
CA VAL A 248 19.40 -1.17 -4.48
C VAL A 248 20.59 -0.53 -3.77
N ASP A 249 20.58 0.78 -3.58
CA ASP A 249 21.64 1.54 -2.88
C ASP A 249 21.38 1.70 -1.37
N PHE A 250 20.17 1.41 -0.89
CA PHE A 250 19.93 1.39 0.54
C PHE A 250 20.63 0.21 1.21
N ASP A 251 21.16 0.42 2.39
CA ASP A 251 21.68 -0.63 3.26
C ASP A 251 20.59 -1.20 4.16
N ILE A 252 19.64 -0.36 4.58
CA ILE A 252 18.49 -0.71 5.42
C ILE A 252 17.27 0.05 4.90
N PHE A 253 16.16 -0.65 4.71
CA PHE A 253 14.88 -0.02 4.41
C PHE A 253 14.03 0.09 5.69
N VAL A 254 13.47 1.28 5.95
CA VAL A 254 12.64 1.54 7.14
C VAL A 254 11.26 2.05 6.73
N LEU A 255 10.20 1.43 7.23
CA LEU A 255 8.83 1.92 7.10
C LEU A 255 8.20 2.10 8.48
N PRO A 256 8.35 3.27 9.11
CA PRO A 256 7.95 3.52 10.49
C PRO A 256 6.52 4.07 10.57
N SER A 257 5.57 3.47 9.85
CA SER A 257 4.17 3.92 9.84
C SER A 257 3.61 3.97 11.27
N THR A 258 3.02 5.10 11.66
CA THR A 258 2.45 5.30 13.01
C THR A 258 0.98 4.87 13.12
N ALA A 259 0.39 4.40 12.03
CA ALA A 259 -0.93 3.76 12.01
C ALA A 259 -0.90 2.51 11.11
N PRO A 260 -1.81 1.55 11.32
CA PRO A 260 -1.83 0.30 10.57
C PRO A 260 -1.95 0.52 9.06
N ASP A 261 -0.92 0.12 8.32
CA ASP A 261 -0.91 0.09 6.87
C ASP A 261 -1.51 -1.24 6.38
N PRO A 262 -2.44 -1.24 5.43
CA PRO A 262 -3.09 -2.47 4.94
C PRO A 262 -2.12 -3.54 4.45
N LEU A 263 -1.28 -3.20 3.49
CA LEU A 263 -0.17 -4.02 2.97
C LEU A 263 0.76 -3.10 2.15
N PRO A 264 1.75 -2.47 2.77
CA PRO A 264 2.64 -1.51 2.11
C PRO A 264 3.56 -2.21 1.09
N THR A 265 3.24 -2.12 -0.21
CA THR A 265 3.98 -2.82 -1.28
C THR A 265 5.46 -2.44 -1.32
N VAL A 266 5.82 -1.22 -0.91
CA VAL A 266 7.22 -0.78 -0.85
C VAL A 266 8.09 -1.65 0.08
N VAL A 267 7.51 -2.30 1.08
CA VAL A 267 8.19 -3.31 1.90
C VAL A 267 8.56 -4.52 1.05
N LEU A 268 7.63 -4.99 0.21
CA LEU A 268 7.90 -6.09 -0.71
C LEU A 268 8.94 -5.70 -1.77
N GLU A 269 8.91 -4.46 -2.23
CA GLU A 269 9.89 -3.89 -3.17
C GLU A 269 11.29 -3.88 -2.56
N ALA A 270 11.43 -3.43 -1.31
CA ALA A 270 12.70 -3.47 -0.59
C ALA A 270 13.19 -4.91 -0.37
N MET A 271 12.31 -5.83 0.03
CA MET A 271 12.65 -7.23 0.18
C MET A 271 13.05 -7.87 -1.15
N ALA A 272 12.38 -7.50 -2.27
CA ALA A 272 12.70 -7.97 -3.60
C ALA A 272 14.10 -7.52 -4.08
N THR A 273 14.59 -6.36 -3.62
CA THR A 273 15.96 -5.87 -3.84
C THR A 273 16.96 -6.43 -2.81
N SER A 274 16.59 -7.47 -2.06
CA SER A 274 17.43 -8.06 -1.00
C SER A 274 17.82 -7.06 0.09
N LYS A 275 16.95 -6.10 0.42
CA LYS A 275 17.20 -5.19 1.55
C LYS A 275 16.57 -5.71 2.83
N PRO A 276 17.31 -5.65 3.95
CA PRO A 276 16.71 -5.90 5.26
C PRO A 276 15.68 -4.82 5.56
N VAL A 277 14.55 -5.21 6.11
CA VAL A 277 13.44 -4.31 6.36
C VAL A 277 13.23 -4.10 7.84
N VAL A 278 13.04 -2.84 8.23
CA VAL A 278 12.53 -2.45 9.54
C VAL A 278 11.15 -1.84 9.35
N ALA A 279 10.16 -2.38 10.01
CA ALA A 279 8.79 -1.87 9.91
C ALA A 279 8.10 -1.87 11.28
N THR A 280 7.12 -1.00 11.45
CA THR A 280 6.34 -0.97 12.70
C THR A 280 5.45 -2.20 12.86
N ALA A 281 5.34 -2.69 14.10
CA ALA A 281 4.72 -3.97 14.48
C ALA A 281 3.18 -3.91 14.43
N HIS A 282 2.60 -3.47 13.32
CA HIS A 282 1.14 -3.44 13.12
C HIS A 282 0.74 -3.46 11.63
N GLY A 283 -0.55 -3.57 11.36
CA GLY A 283 -1.09 -3.63 10.00
C GLY A 283 -0.59 -4.87 9.23
N GLY A 284 -0.37 -4.70 7.93
CA GLY A 284 0.16 -5.75 7.06
C GLY A 284 1.67 -5.96 7.21
N SER A 285 2.40 -5.05 7.85
CA SER A 285 3.86 -5.17 8.04
C SER A 285 4.24 -6.44 8.78
N VAL A 286 3.47 -6.84 9.79
CA VAL A 286 3.69 -8.07 10.58
C VAL A 286 3.44 -9.37 9.79
N GLU A 287 2.84 -9.26 8.62
CA GLU A 287 2.60 -10.39 7.72
C GLU A 287 3.71 -10.51 6.68
N MET A 288 4.39 -9.41 6.37
CA MET A 288 5.48 -9.36 5.40
C MET A 288 6.83 -9.61 6.05
N VAL A 289 7.15 -8.88 7.13
CA VAL A 289 8.42 -9.00 7.85
C VAL A 289 8.32 -10.14 8.87
N VAL A 290 9.26 -11.07 8.82
CA VAL A 290 9.48 -12.08 9.85
C VAL A 290 10.57 -11.57 10.78
N ASP A 291 10.16 -11.20 12.00
CA ASP A 291 11.04 -10.58 12.99
C ASP A 291 12.26 -11.44 13.29
N GLY A 292 13.47 -10.85 13.28
CA GLY A 292 14.74 -11.52 13.48
C GLY A 292 15.20 -12.42 12.33
N ILE A 293 14.47 -12.49 11.20
CA ILE A 293 14.81 -13.34 10.04
C ILE A 293 14.93 -12.51 8.75
N THR A 294 13.90 -11.71 8.40
CA THR A 294 13.90 -10.89 7.19
C THR A 294 14.09 -9.42 7.49
N GLY A 295 14.17 -9.09 8.76
CA GLY A 295 14.25 -7.73 9.26
C GLY A 295 13.80 -7.65 10.71
N PHE A 296 13.44 -6.45 11.15
CA PHE A 296 12.93 -6.23 12.50
C PHE A 296 11.57 -5.54 12.50
N LEU A 297 10.77 -5.90 13.51
CA LEU A 297 9.52 -5.21 13.82
C LEU A 297 9.75 -4.29 15.04
N ILE A 298 9.44 -3.01 14.89
CA ILE A 298 9.66 -1.98 15.91
C ILE A 298 8.33 -1.42 16.44
N PRO A 299 8.31 -0.89 17.68
CA PRO A 299 7.16 -0.15 18.17
C PRO A 299 6.95 1.12 17.33
N TRP A 300 5.73 1.59 17.28
CA TRP A 300 5.35 2.79 16.53
C TRP A 300 5.34 4.07 17.39
N ASP A 301 5.49 3.94 18.69
CA ASP A 301 5.35 4.97 19.74
C ASP A 301 6.51 5.02 20.74
N ASP A 302 7.62 4.33 20.47
CA ASP A 302 8.80 4.24 21.33
C ASP A 302 10.07 4.21 20.46
N GLU A 303 10.63 5.40 20.18
CA GLU A 303 11.82 5.57 19.35
C GLU A 303 13.08 5.01 20.00
N ASP A 304 13.19 5.04 21.34
CA ASP A 304 14.35 4.52 22.07
C ASP A 304 14.44 3.00 21.97
N LYS A 305 13.29 2.34 22.13
CA LYS A 305 13.21 0.90 21.92
C LYS A 305 13.42 0.53 20.45
N ALA A 306 12.89 1.31 19.51
CA ALA A 306 13.13 1.10 18.09
C ALA A 306 14.62 1.20 17.74
N PHE A 307 15.33 2.21 18.29
CA PHE A 307 16.78 2.35 18.12
C PHE A 307 17.51 1.09 18.61
N SER A 308 17.20 0.63 19.82
CA SER A 308 17.85 -0.56 20.40
C SER A 308 17.65 -1.82 19.55
N ILE A 309 16.49 -1.96 18.88
CA ILE A 309 16.17 -3.08 17.98
C ILE A 309 16.94 -2.96 16.66
N ILE A 310 17.05 -1.75 16.09
CA ILE A 310 17.69 -1.52 14.79
C ILE A 310 19.21 -1.53 14.89
N GLU A 311 19.80 -1.10 16.01
CA GLU A 311 21.24 -0.90 16.19
C GLU A 311 22.11 -2.08 15.70
N PRO A 312 21.78 -3.36 16.00
CA PRO A 312 22.55 -4.50 15.49
C PRO A 312 22.64 -4.51 13.95
N MET A 313 21.57 -4.13 13.26
CA MET A 313 21.54 -4.09 11.81
C MET A 313 22.37 -2.94 11.23
N VAL A 314 22.46 -1.80 11.93
CA VAL A 314 23.33 -0.69 11.54
C VAL A 314 24.81 -1.12 11.64
N ARG A 315 25.19 -1.81 12.70
CA ARG A 315 26.57 -2.21 12.99
C ARG A 315 27.05 -3.37 12.14
N ASP A 316 26.18 -4.35 11.86
CA ASP A 316 26.53 -5.65 11.28
C ASP A 316 26.09 -5.77 9.82
N LYS A 317 27.05 -5.69 8.88
CA LYS A 317 26.82 -5.86 7.45
C LYS A 317 26.38 -7.28 7.07
N GLU A 318 26.90 -8.29 7.75
CA GLU A 318 26.56 -9.70 7.48
C GLU A 318 25.11 -9.97 7.88
N LEU A 319 24.67 -9.38 8.99
CA LEU A 319 23.27 -9.42 9.42
C LEU A 319 22.35 -8.80 8.37
N ARG A 320 22.73 -7.62 7.81
CA ARG A 320 21.98 -6.99 6.73
C ARG A 320 21.86 -7.88 5.50
N THR A 321 22.98 -8.50 5.08
CA THR A 321 23.00 -9.41 3.92
C THR A 321 22.13 -10.63 4.14
N ARG A 322 22.22 -11.25 5.31
CA ARG A 322 21.42 -12.42 5.66
C ARG A 322 19.91 -12.11 5.67
N PHE A 323 19.52 -11.02 6.32
CA PHE A 323 18.11 -10.61 6.38
C PHE A 323 17.57 -10.22 5.01
N GLY A 324 18.36 -9.51 4.20
CA GLY A 324 17.97 -9.13 2.85
C GLY A 324 17.75 -10.35 1.95
N SER A 325 18.66 -11.33 2.00
CA SER A 325 18.52 -12.58 1.24
C SER A 325 17.28 -13.38 1.65
N ALA A 326 17.06 -13.54 2.94
CA ALA A 326 15.86 -14.20 3.47
C ALA A 326 14.57 -13.44 3.08
N GLY A 327 14.64 -12.10 3.05
CA GLY A 327 13.55 -11.23 2.59
C GLY A 327 13.18 -11.51 1.14
N ARG A 328 14.16 -11.54 0.23
CA ARG A 328 13.92 -11.83 -1.18
C ARG A 328 13.33 -13.23 -1.39
N GLU A 329 13.88 -14.24 -0.73
CA GLU A 329 13.34 -15.61 -0.78
C GLU A 329 11.86 -15.64 -0.37
N ARG A 330 11.52 -14.94 0.72
CA ARG A 330 10.14 -14.83 1.18
C ARG A 330 9.22 -14.18 0.14
N VAL A 331 9.65 -13.09 -0.50
CA VAL A 331 8.88 -12.43 -1.56
C VAL A 331 8.59 -13.39 -2.69
N VAL A 332 9.61 -14.05 -3.22
CA VAL A 332 9.47 -15.00 -4.33
C VAL A 332 8.53 -16.14 -3.98
N ARG A 333 8.60 -16.66 -2.75
CA ARG A 333 7.77 -17.78 -2.31
C ARG A 333 6.34 -17.39 -1.97
N THR A 334 6.12 -16.22 -1.31
CA THR A 334 4.84 -15.89 -0.68
C THR A 334 4.09 -14.77 -1.37
N PHE A 335 4.81 -13.80 -1.95
CA PHE A 335 4.26 -12.58 -2.52
C PHE A 335 4.55 -12.42 -4.02
N ALA A 336 4.77 -13.54 -4.72
CA ALA A 336 4.99 -13.51 -6.18
C ALA A 336 3.73 -12.98 -6.91
N LEU A 337 3.94 -12.14 -7.92
CA LEU A 337 2.86 -11.59 -8.74
C LEU A 337 2.05 -12.70 -9.45
N SER A 338 2.72 -13.77 -9.89
CA SER A 338 2.06 -14.93 -10.51
C SER A 338 1.08 -15.62 -9.57
N ARG A 339 1.43 -15.75 -8.28
CA ARG A 339 0.57 -16.31 -7.26
C ARG A 339 -0.67 -15.43 -7.03
N TYR A 340 -0.46 -14.13 -6.86
CA TYR A 340 -1.55 -13.15 -6.73
C TYR A 340 -2.53 -13.25 -7.91
N HIS A 341 -2.01 -13.28 -9.15
CA HIS A 341 -2.85 -13.41 -10.34
C HIS A 341 -3.65 -14.71 -10.34
N ALA A 342 -3.00 -15.84 -10.02
CA ALA A 342 -3.68 -17.14 -9.98
C ALA A 342 -4.82 -17.16 -8.96
N GLU A 343 -4.58 -16.67 -7.74
CA GLU A 343 -5.60 -16.61 -6.68
C GLU A 343 -6.77 -15.68 -7.04
N ILE A 344 -6.50 -14.50 -7.62
CA ILE A 344 -7.57 -13.58 -8.08
C ILE A 344 -8.39 -14.20 -9.21
N VAL A 345 -7.73 -14.79 -10.21
CA VAL A 345 -8.40 -15.42 -11.35
C VAL A 345 -9.26 -16.60 -10.88
N GLU A 346 -8.78 -17.40 -9.94
CA GLU A 346 -9.53 -18.51 -9.37
C GLU A 346 -10.79 -18.03 -8.66
N ILE A 347 -10.67 -17.00 -7.79
CA ILE A 347 -11.83 -16.41 -7.10
C ILE A 347 -12.84 -15.88 -8.10
N VAL A 348 -12.41 -15.14 -9.12
CA VAL A 348 -13.32 -14.62 -10.14
C VAL A 348 -14.01 -15.77 -10.89
N LYS A 349 -13.29 -16.80 -11.31
CA LYS A 349 -13.86 -17.96 -12.01
C LYS A 349 -14.89 -18.73 -11.18
N GLN A 350 -14.69 -18.84 -9.86
CA GLN A 350 -15.63 -19.51 -8.95
C GLN A 350 -16.99 -18.80 -8.87
N HIS A 351 -17.03 -17.50 -9.19
CA HIS A 351 -18.23 -16.66 -9.09
C HIS A 351 -18.81 -16.24 -10.46
N LEU A 352 -18.19 -16.66 -11.56
CA LEU A 352 -18.80 -16.52 -12.88
C LEU A 352 -19.94 -17.53 -13.09
N PRO A 353 -20.99 -17.18 -13.83
CA PRO A 353 -21.99 -18.13 -14.27
C PRO A 353 -21.32 -19.33 -14.97
N ARG A 354 -21.80 -20.54 -14.70
CA ARG A 354 -21.32 -21.71 -15.43
C ARG A 354 -21.71 -21.55 -16.89
N PRO A 355 -20.80 -21.83 -17.84
CA PRO A 355 -21.17 -21.84 -19.25
C PRO A 355 -22.32 -22.86 -19.44
N THR A 356 -23.41 -22.36 -20.00
CA THR A 356 -24.58 -23.16 -20.40
C THR A 356 -24.24 -24.06 -21.56
#